data_3f90df19227519a5428aa41518cd753f
#
_entry.id   3f90df19227519a5428aa41518cd753f
#
_cell.length_a   1.000
_cell.length_b   1.000
_cell.length_c   1.000
_cell.angle_alpha   90.00
_cell.angle_beta   90.00
_cell.angle_gamma   90.00
#
_symmetry.space_group_name_H-M   'P 1'
#
loop_
_entity.id
_entity.type
_entity.pdbx_description
1 polymer ?
#
loop_
_entity_poly.entity_id
_entity_poly.type
_entity_poly.pdbx_seq_one_letter_code
_entity_poly.pdbx_strand_id
1 'polypeptide(L)'
;YSRLISEASVKWREAKQTNDYPLFKPYLERIIAAQKSLMAHMYPGKDTYDALLEEFSEGLSVEMLDPFFANVKAKLVPVIHAVCEAGNQADDSLLHRPFPIEGQRRLSSFVMDFLGIDRDSCVIGEVEHPFTTEFNKHDVRLTTHYHEDDVLSNMFSVAHEGGHCLYELNMGDELIGSPLSGGATMTLHESQSRLFENMICRSREFIALLYPKMKEIFPEQMQGVSEEMLYRAANKSMPSLIRTEADELTYPLHIMVRYEIEK
;
A
#
# COMPACT_ATOMS: atom_id res chain seq x y z
N TYR A 1 -13.48 18.68 -12.08
CA TYR A 1 -12.94 17.87 -10.98
C TYR A 1 -11.43 17.65 -11.16
N SER A 2 -10.94 17.09 -12.26
CA SER A 2 -9.52 16.76 -12.50
C SER A 2 -8.57 17.95 -12.30
N ARG A 3 -8.95 19.16 -12.74
CA ARG A 3 -8.14 20.36 -12.48
C ARG A 3 -7.99 20.66 -10.99
N LEU A 4 -9.10 20.52 -10.21
CA LEU A 4 -9.06 20.71 -8.76
C LEU A 4 -8.12 19.71 -8.09
N ILE A 5 -8.16 18.42 -8.48
CA ILE A 5 -7.27 17.38 -7.96
C ILE A 5 -5.81 17.71 -8.27
N SER A 6 -5.49 18.14 -9.50
CA SER A 6 -4.12 18.51 -9.88
C SER A 6 -3.59 19.69 -9.06
N GLU A 7 -4.39 20.74 -8.89
CA GLU A 7 -4.03 21.90 -8.05
C GLU A 7 -3.86 21.50 -6.58
N ALA A 8 -4.76 20.68 -6.06
CA ALA A 8 -4.72 20.18 -4.68
C ALA A 8 -3.49 19.31 -4.41
N SER A 9 -3.08 18.46 -5.36
CA SER A 9 -1.90 17.61 -5.22
C SER A 9 -0.61 18.41 -5.05
N VAL A 10 -0.48 19.55 -5.76
CA VAL A 10 0.66 20.47 -5.61
C VAL A 10 0.64 21.08 -4.21
N LYS A 11 -0.52 21.57 -3.76
CA LYS A 11 -0.67 22.20 -2.44
C LYS A 11 -0.52 21.20 -1.28
N TRP A 12 -0.94 19.96 -1.47
CA TRP A 12 -0.72 18.90 -0.50
C TRP A 12 0.78 18.64 -0.27
N ARG A 13 1.57 18.54 -1.36
CA ARG A 13 3.04 18.35 -1.23
C ARG A 13 3.71 19.51 -0.50
N GLU A 14 3.34 20.75 -0.83
CA GLU A 14 3.84 21.93 -0.14
C GLU A 14 3.47 21.92 1.36
N ALA A 15 2.20 21.65 1.67
CA ALA A 15 1.70 21.55 3.04
C ALA A 15 2.39 20.42 3.84
N LYS A 16 2.63 19.27 3.20
CA LYS A 16 3.36 18.13 3.82
C LYS A 16 4.81 18.54 4.16
N GLN A 17 5.51 19.17 3.23
CA GLN A 17 6.91 19.58 3.44
C GLN A 17 7.07 20.65 4.53
N THR A 18 6.09 21.55 4.65
CA THR A 18 6.11 22.65 5.62
C THR A 18 5.35 22.35 6.91
N ASN A 19 4.71 21.16 6.99
CA ASN A 19 3.80 20.78 8.09
C ASN A 19 2.68 21.82 8.32
N ASP A 20 2.12 22.35 7.22
CA ASP A 20 1.10 23.41 7.20
C ASP A 20 -0.25 22.89 6.68
N TYR A 21 -1.02 22.19 7.51
CA TYR A 21 -2.37 21.72 7.16
C TYR A 21 -3.32 22.86 6.73
N PRO A 22 -3.35 24.05 7.36
CA PRO A 22 -4.16 25.19 6.90
C PRO A 22 -4.00 25.53 5.42
N LEU A 23 -2.82 25.36 4.85
CA LEU A 23 -2.57 25.57 3.42
C LEU A 23 -3.36 24.61 2.53
N PHE A 24 -3.52 23.36 2.97
CA PHE A 24 -4.22 22.30 2.21
C PHE A 24 -5.72 22.25 2.48
N LYS A 25 -6.16 22.60 3.68
CA LYS A 25 -7.56 22.50 4.13
C LYS A 25 -8.59 23.03 3.12
N PRO A 26 -8.45 24.24 2.51
CA PRO A 26 -9.44 24.76 1.55
C PRO A 26 -9.58 23.90 0.29
N TYR A 27 -8.51 23.23 -0.13
CA TYR A 27 -8.55 22.30 -1.25
C TYR A 27 -9.27 21.01 -0.88
N LEU A 28 -9.02 20.48 0.30
CA LEU A 28 -9.74 19.30 0.82
C LEU A 28 -11.26 19.55 0.91
N GLU A 29 -11.68 20.68 1.46
CA GLU A 29 -13.10 21.07 1.54
C GLU A 29 -13.74 21.14 0.14
N ARG A 30 -13.05 21.72 -0.84
CA ARG A 30 -13.52 21.79 -2.24
C ARG A 30 -13.59 20.41 -2.89
N ILE A 31 -12.64 19.52 -2.60
CA ILE A 31 -12.64 18.12 -3.10
C ILE A 31 -13.86 17.39 -2.56
N ILE A 32 -14.11 17.46 -1.25
CA ILE A 32 -15.26 16.82 -0.59
C ILE A 32 -16.58 17.34 -1.20
N ALA A 33 -16.73 18.66 -1.33
CA ALA A 33 -17.92 19.25 -1.91
C ALA A 33 -18.13 18.83 -3.39
N ALA A 34 -17.05 18.79 -4.18
CA ALA A 34 -17.12 18.36 -5.57
C ALA A 34 -17.47 16.86 -5.69
N GLN A 35 -16.91 16.02 -4.82
CA GLN A 35 -17.20 14.58 -4.80
C GLN A 35 -18.66 14.31 -4.43
N LYS A 36 -19.19 14.98 -3.39
CA LYS A 36 -20.60 14.89 -3.02
C LYS A 36 -21.53 15.32 -4.16
N SER A 37 -21.20 16.42 -4.86
CA SER A 37 -21.98 16.87 -6.01
C SER A 37 -21.93 15.88 -7.17
N LEU A 38 -20.76 15.29 -7.46
CA LEU A 38 -20.60 14.30 -8.51
C LEU A 38 -21.44 13.05 -8.23
N MET A 39 -21.35 12.50 -7.03
CA MET A 39 -22.13 11.32 -6.64
C MET A 39 -23.65 11.57 -6.67
N ALA A 40 -24.10 12.73 -6.23
CA ALA A 40 -25.51 13.09 -6.31
C ALA A 40 -26.04 13.17 -7.76
N HIS A 41 -25.19 13.49 -8.73
CA HIS A 41 -25.55 13.51 -10.16
C HIS A 41 -25.49 12.11 -10.79
N MET A 42 -24.47 11.31 -10.44
CA MET A 42 -24.30 9.98 -11.00
C MET A 42 -25.29 8.96 -10.42
N TYR A 43 -25.63 9.11 -9.13
CA TYR A 43 -26.49 8.19 -8.39
C TYR A 43 -27.62 8.95 -7.68
N PRO A 44 -28.62 9.50 -8.42
CA PRO A 44 -29.71 10.26 -7.84
C PRO A 44 -30.48 9.46 -6.79
N GLY A 45 -30.57 9.99 -5.56
CA GLY A 45 -31.33 9.37 -4.47
C GLY A 45 -30.59 8.31 -3.67
N LYS A 46 -29.33 7.96 -4.03
CA LYS A 46 -28.45 7.10 -3.23
C LYS A 46 -27.67 7.95 -2.21
N ASP A 47 -27.39 7.38 -1.04
CA ASP A 47 -26.47 8.01 -0.09
C ASP A 47 -25.10 8.23 -0.75
N THR A 48 -24.45 9.35 -0.43
CA THR A 48 -23.19 9.74 -1.10
C THR A 48 -22.06 8.75 -0.83
N TYR A 49 -21.96 8.24 0.39
CA TYR A 49 -20.91 7.31 0.73
C TYR A 49 -21.15 5.92 0.12
N ASP A 50 -22.41 5.45 0.11
CA ASP A 50 -22.79 4.23 -0.59
C ASP A 50 -22.57 4.32 -2.11
N ALA A 51 -22.79 5.51 -2.70
CA ALA A 51 -22.49 5.75 -4.10
C ALA A 51 -20.96 5.66 -4.39
N LEU A 52 -20.13 6.19 -3.48
CA LEU A 52 -18.69 6.07 -3.58
C LEU A 52 -18.22 4.62 -3.41
N LEU A 53 -18.79 3.88 -2.48
CA LEU A 53 -18.46 2.46 -2.31
C LEU A 53 -18.76 1.66 -3.58
N GLU A 54 -19.89 1.93 -4.22
CA GLU A 54 -20.29 1.29 -5.50
C GLU A 54 -19.29 1.56 -6.63
N GLU A 55 -18.76 2.79 -6.74
CA GLU A 55 -17.76 3.16 -7.75
C GLU A 55 -16.46 2.35 -7.61
N PHE A 56 -16.08 2.01 -6.38
CA PHE A 56 -14.83 1.27 -6.11
C PHE A 56 -15.04 -0.25 -6.03
N SER A 57 -16.25 -0.69 -5.67
CA SER A 57 -16.56 -2.11 -5.53
C SER A 57 -18.07 -2.34 -5.62
N GLU A 58 -18.54 -2.84 -6.75
CA GLU A 58 -19.95 -3.11 -7.02
C GLU A 58 -20.61 -3.92 -5.89
N GLY A 59 -21.76 -3.47 -5.43
CA GLY A 59 -22.56 -4.10 -4.38
C GLY A 59 -22.07 -3.85 -2.95
N LEU A 60 -20.99 -3.12 -2.75
CA LEU A 60 -20.52 -2.75 -1.41
C LEU A 60 -21.39 -1.62 -0.82
N SER A 61 -21.73 -1.74 0.46
CA SER A 61 -22.58 -0.75 1.15
C SER A 61 -22.19 -0.56 2.62
N VAL A 62 -22.61 0.57 3.19
CA VAL A 62 -22.49 0.85 4.63
C VAL A 62 -23.18 -0.22 5.47
N GLU A 63 -24.34 -0.71 5.02
CA GLU A 63 -25.09 -1.78 5.71
C GLU A 63 -24.27 -3.06 5.84
N MET A 64 -23.44 -3.39 4.86
CA MET A 64 -22.51 -4.54 4.92
C MET A 64 -21.26 -4.24 5.75
N LEU A 65 -20.72 -3.02 5.64
CA LEU A 65 -19.47 -2.66 6.28
C LEU A 65 -19.58 -2.39 7.78
N ASP A 66 -20.71 -1.81 8.24
CA ASP A 66 -20.91 -1.52 9.67
C ASP A 66 -20.76 -2.75 10.56
N PRO A 67 -21.49 -3.87 10.34
CA PRO A 67 -21.30 -5.07 11.14
C PRO A 67 -19.93 -5.74 10.95
N PHE A 68 -19.36 -5.65 9.75
CA PHE A 68 -18.03 -6.16 9.47
C PHE A 68 -16.98 -5.43 10.32
N PHE A 69 -16.92 -4.10 10.26
CA PHE A 69 -15.95 -3.31 11.03
C PHE A 69 -16.19 -3.38 12.54
N ALA A 70 -17.44 -3.46 12.99
CA ALA A 70 -17.76 -3.67 14.40
C ALA A 70 -17.17 -5.00 14.90
N ASN A 71 -17.30 -6.09 14.13
CA ASN A 71 -16.72 -7.39 14.47
C ASN A 71 -15.19 -7.39 14.45
N VAL A 72 -14.58 -6.77 13.42
CA VAL A 72 -13.11 -6.63 13.34
C VAL A 72 -12.59 -5.85 14.53
N LYS A 73 -13.18 -4.70 14.84
CA LYS A 73 -12.81 -3.84 15.99
C LYS A 73 -12.87 -4.60 17.30
N ALA A 74 -13.96 -5.33 17.55
CA ALA A 74 -14.16 -6.09 18.78
C ALA A 74 -13.12 -7.21 18.98
N LYS A 75 -12.61 -7.80 17.90
CA LYS A 75 -11.60 -8.87 17.94
C LYS A 75 -10.17 -8.36 17.92
N LEU A 76 -9.91 -7.35 17.10
CA LEU A 76 -8.55 -6.88 16.80
C LEU A 76 -7.99 -5.97 17.90
N VAL A 77 -8.80 -5.03 18.42
CA VAL A 77 -8.33 -4.07 19.42
C VAL A 77 -7.77 -4.72 20.68
N PRO A 78 -8.40 -5.76 21.27
CA PRO A 78 -7.81 -6.46 22.42
C PRO A 78 -6.47 -7.12 22.10
N VAL A 79 -6.29 -7.66 20.90
CA VAL A 79 -5.02 -8.28 20.46
C VAL A 79 -3.93 -7.22 20.35
N ILE A 80 -4.23 -6.08 19.75
CA ILE A 80 -3.28 -4.95 19.63
C ILE A 80 -2.84 -4.47 21.01
N HIS A 81 -3.78 -4.29 21.94
CA HIS A 81 -3.45 -3.93 23.34
C HIS A 81 -2.52 -4.96 23.99
N ALA A 82 -2.85 -6.25 23.88
CA ALA A 82 -2.01 -7.30 24.43
C ALA A 82 -0.59 -7.32 23.83
N VAL A 83 -0.46 -7.10 22.52
CA VAL A 83 0.84 -7.02 21.85
C VAL A 83 1.64 -5.80 22.32
N CYS A 84 1.00 -4.62 22.44
CA CYS A 84 1.65 -3.41 22.93
C CYS A 84 2.09 -3.52 24.39
N GLU A 85 1.28 -4.15 25.23
CA GLU A 85 1.55 -4.35 26.68
C GLU A 85 2.60 -5.43 26.95
N ALA A 86 2.78 -6.39 26.02
CA ALA A 86 3.74 -7.49 26.18
C ALA A 86 5.20 -7.03 26.36
N GLY A 87 5.55 -5.83 25.88
CA GLY A 87 6.87 -5.20 26.08
C GLY A 87 8.05 -5.92 25.42
N ASN A 88 7.78 -6.91 24.55
CA ASN A 88 8.79 -7.71 23.87
C ASN A 88 8.88 -7.41 22.37
N GLN A 89 8.65 -6.16 22.00
CA GLN A 89 8.73 -5.71 20.61
C GLN A 89 10.10 -6.04 20.01
N ALA A 90 10.11 -6.41 18.73
CA ALA A 90 11.33 -6.68 17.99
C ALA A 90 12.16 -5.39 17.87
N ASP A 91 13.47 -5.53 17.99
CA ASP A 91 14.41 -4.47 17.62
C ASP A 91 14.50 -4.39 16.09
N ASP A 92 14.04 -3.29 15.53
CA ASP A 92 14.07 -3.00 14.09
C ASP A 92 15.21 -2.05 13.69
N SER A 93 16.07 -1.65 14.62
CA SER A 93 17.19 -0.74 14.37
C SER A 93 18.10 -1.22 13.22
N LEU A 94 18.15 -2.53 12.99
CA LEU A 94 18.88 -3.14 11.89
C LEU A 94 18.36 -2.70 10.51
N LEU A 95 17.08 -2.32 10.39
CA LEU A 95 16.43 -1.89 9.15
C LEU A 95 16.70 -0.42 8.83
N HIS A 96 17.12 0.36 9.83
CA HIS A 96 17.32 1.81 9.76
C HIS A 96 18.80 2.21 9.65
N ARG A 97 19.65 1.27 9.28
CA ARG A 97 21.05 1.54 8.92
C ARG A 97 21.12 2.25 7.57
N PRO A 98 22.20 2.95 7.23
CA PRO A 98 22.33 3.61 5.92
C PRO A 98 22.46 2.57 4.79
N PHE A 99 21.36 2.23 4.15
CA PHE A 99 21.29 1.31 3.02
C PHE A 99 21.41 2.07 1.69
N PRO A 100 22.50 1.89 0.92
CA PRO A 100 22.69 2.59 -0.35
C PRO A 100 21.56 2.36 -1.34
N ILE A 101 21.07 3.44 -1.98
CA ILE A 101 19.96 3.40 -2.94
C ILE A 101 20.23 2.41 -4.09
N GLU A 102 21.46 2.36 -4.60
CA GLU A 102 21.80 1.41 -5.68
C GLU A 102 21.64 -0.06 -5.23
N GLY A 103 21.94 -0.36 -3.98
CA GLY A 103 21.64 -1.67 -3.40
C GLY A 103 20.14 -1.93 -3.31
N GLN A 104 19.36 -0.93 -2.93
CA GLN A 104 17.90 -1.05 -2.89
C GLN A 104 17.28 -1.27 -4.28
N ARG A 105 17.83 -0.67 -5.35
CA ARG A 105 17.43 -0.96 -6.75
C ARG A 105 17.68 -2.42 -7.12
N ARG A 106 18.81 -2.98 -6.70
CA ARG A 106 19.10 -4.42 -6.88
C ARG A 106 18.14 -5.30 -6.07
N LEU A 107 17.77 -4.87 -4.86
CA LEU A 107 16.77 -5.56 -4.05
C LEU A 107 15.38 -5.53 -4.71
N SER A 108 14.96 -4.39 -5.25
CA SER A 108 13.73 -4.26 -6.05
C SER A 108 13.71 -5.24 -7.23
N SER A 109 14.84 -5.33 -7.95
CA SER A 109 14.98 -6.31 -9.04
C SER A 109 14.82 -7.75 -8.56
N PHE A 110 15.41 -8.09 -7.43
CA PHE A 110 15.25 -9.42 -6.83
C PHE A 110 13.78 -9.73 -6.50
N VAL A 111 13.04 -8.76 -5.91
CA VAL A 111 11.62 -8.94 -5.59
C VAL A 111 10.79 -9.12 -6.85
N MET A 112 11.01 -8.31 -7.89
CA MET A 112 10.29 -8.45 -9.16
C MET A 112 10.58 -9.82 -9.83
N ASP A 113 11.82 -10.30 -9.77
CA ASP A 113 12.21 -11.61 -10.30
C ASP A 113 11.58 -12.75 -9.48
N PHE A 114 11.53 -12.61 -8.15
CA PHE A 114 10.83 -13.56 -7.26
C PHE A 114 9.34 -13.66 -7.58
N LEU A 115 8.70 -12.52 -7.84
CA LEU A 115 7.28 -12.46 -8.23
C LEU A 115 7.03 -12.99 -9.65
N GLY A 116 8.06 -13.20 -10.46
CA GLY A 116 7.94 -13.63 -11.84
C GLY A 116 7.39 -12.54 -12.78
N ILE A 117 7.63 -11.28 -12.44
CA ILE A 117 7.17 -10.14 -13.25
C ILE A 117 7.98 -10.08 -14.55
N ASP A 118 7.29 -10.16 -15.68
CA ASP A 118 7.88 -10.00 -17.01
C ASP A 118 8.41 -8.57 -17.23
N ARG A 119 9.73 -8.45 -17.43
CA ARG A 119 10.41 -7.16 -17.60
C ARG A 119 10.19 -6.54 -18.99
N ASP A 120 9.74 -7.31 -19.96
CA ASP A 120 9.39 -6.80 -21.27
C ASP A 120 8.03 -6.11 -21.26
N SER A 121 7.16 -6.49 -20.31
CA SER A 121 5.80 -5.95 -20.14
C SER A 121 5.66 -5.04 -18.91
N CYS A 122 6.69 -4.97 -18.03
CA CYS A 122 6.64 -4.15 -16.82
C CYS A 122 7.94 -3.40 -16.55
N VAL A 123 7.81 -2.11 -16.24
CA VAL A 123 8.92 -1.25 -15.78
C VAL A 123 8.69 -0.77 -14.37
N ILE A 124 9.80 -0.46 -13.66
CA ILE A 124 9.79 0.16 -12.34
C ILE A 124 10.29 1.59 -12.43
N GLY A 125 9.56 2.53 -11.80
CA GLY A 125 9.91 3.94 -11.67
C GLY A 125 10.04 4.36 -10.21
N GLU A 126 10.54 5.58 -9.98
CA GLU A 126 10.66 6.16 -8.65
C GLU A 126 9.75 7.37 -8.52
N VAL A 127 8.95 7.43 -7.44
CA VAL A 127 7.99 8.51 -7.15
C VAL A 127 7.87 8.73 -5.65
N GLU A 128 7.32 9.87 -5.26
CA GLU A 128 7.08 10.21 -3.85
C GLU A 128 6.05 9.29 -3.16
N HIS A 129 5.04 8.82 -3.89
CA HIS A 129 4.01 7.91 -3.39
C HIS A 129 3.84 6.78 -4.40
N PRO A 130 4.29 5.57 -4.07
CA PRO A 130 4.21 4.40 -4.95
C PRO A 130 2.79 4.13 -5.46
N PHE A 131 2.70 3.68 -6.70
CA PHE A 131 1.47 3.25 -7.35
C PHE A 131 1.78 2.36 -8.55
N THR A 132 0.80 1.57 -8.96
CA THR A 132 0.81 0.82 -10.21
C THR A 132 -0.19 1.43 -11.19
N THR A 133 0.16 1.50 -12.45
CA THR A 133 -0.74 1.88 -13.55
C THR A 133 -0.49 0.99 -14.76
N GLU A 134 -1.54 0.75 -15.53
CA GLU A 134 -1.50 -0.03 -16.76
C GLU A 134 -2.00 0.78 -17.96
N PHE A 135 -1.46 0.49 -19.12
CA PHE A 135 -2.00 0.93 -20.41
C PHE A 135 -2.66 -0.26 -21.13
N ASN A 136 -2.13 -1.42 -20.90
CA ASN A 136 -2.69 -2.74 -21.20
C ASN A 136 -1.79 -3.79 -20.55
N LYS A 137 -2.15 -5.08 -20.62
CA LYS A 137 -1.38 -6.19 -20.02
C LYS A 137 0.08 -6.33 -20.53
N HIS A 138 0.49 -5.63 -21.58
CA HIS A 138 1.87 -5.62 -22.10
C HIS A 138 2.61 -4.32 -21.79
N ASP A 139 1.97 -3.37 -21.09
CA ASP A 139 2.58 -2.13 -20.60
C ASP A 139 2.00 -1.78 -19.23
N VAL A 140 2.55 -2.41 -18.19
CA VAL A 140 2.25 -2.15 -16.79
C VAL A 140 3.44 -1.42 -16.17
N ARG A 141 3.17 -0.43 -15.31
CA ARG A 141 4.20 0.40 -14.70
C ARG A 141 3.99 0.47 -13.20
N LEU A 142 4.89 -0.16 -12.46
CA LEU A 142 4.93 -0.03 -11.02
C LEU A 142 5.94 1.03 -10.60
N THR A 143 5.71 1.66 -9.46
CA THR A 143 6.61 2.67 -8.91
C THR A 143 6.94 2.34 -7.46
N THR A 144 8.08 2.85 -6.99
CA THR A 144 8.51 2.70 -5.61
C THR A 144 9.16 3.99 -5.12
N HIS A 145 9.50 4.05 -3.85
CA HIS A 145 10.31 5.10 -3.24
C HIS A 145 11.46 4.48 -2.46
N TYR A 146 12.63 5.12 -2.45
CA TYR A 146 13.81 4.63 -1.76
C TYR A 146 14.14 5.53 -0.56
N HIS A 147 14.31 4.91 0.61
CA HIS A 147 14.75 5.56 1.84
C HIS A 147 16.06 4.95 2.31
N GLU A 148 17.12 5.76 2.48
CA GLU A 148 18.41 5.24 2.94
C GLU A 148 18.34 4.64 4.35
N ASP A 149 17.41 5.10 5.16
CA ASP A 149 17.18 4.72 6.55
C ASP A 149 16.00 3.74 6.76
N ASP A 150 15.44 3.18 5.67
CA ASP A 150 14.40 2.15 5.74
C ASP A 150 14.40 1.24 4.50
N VAL A 151 15.20 0.18 4.56
CA VAL A 151 15.38 -0.75 3.44
C VAL A 151 14.14 -1.57 3.11
N LEU A 152 13.29 -1.87 4.11
CA LEU A 152 12.12 -2.71 3.89
C LEU A 152 10.92 -1.92 3.36
N SER A 153 10.86 -0.61 3.56
CA SER A 153 9.81 0.24 2.98
C SER A 153 9.77 0.08 1.45
N ASN A 154 10.91 0.25 0.78
CA ASN A 154 11.02 -0.01 -0.66
C ASN A 154 10.66 -1.47 -1.02
N MET A 155 11.20 -2.44 -0.30
CA MET A 155 11.01 -3.86 -0.60
C MET A 155 9.54 -4.26 -0.53
N PHE A 156 8.82 -3.86 0.53
CA PHE A 156 7.39 -4.12 0.67
C PHE A 156 6.54 -3.31 -0.31
N SER A 157 6.95 -2.08 -0.64
CA SER A 157 6.32 -1.31 -1.71
C SER A 157 6.39 -2.04 -3.05
N VAL A 158 7.56 -2.57 -3.43
CA VAL A 158 7.70 -3.34 -4.68
C VAL A 158 6.89 -4.64 -4.64
N ALA A 159 6.79 -5.29 -3.48
CA ALA A 159 5.95 -6.49 -3.33
C ALA A 159 4.46 -6.16 -3.48
N HIS A 160 4.02 -5.05 -2.89
CA HIS A 160 2.64 -4.53 -2.98
C HIS A 160 2.28 -4.16 -4.43
N GLU A 161 3.03 -3.26 -5.02
CA GLU A 161 2.83 -2.81 -6.39
C GLU A 161 3.02 -3.94 -7.41
N GLY A 162 3.91 -4.88 -7.10
CA GLY A 162 4.07 -6.12 -7.86
C GLY A 162 2.84 -7.01 -7.85
N GLY A 163 2.09 -7.05 -6.75
CA GLY A 163 0.80 -7.75 -6.66
C GLY A 163 -0.26 -7.13 -7.59
N HIS A 164 -0.37 -5.81 -7.59
CA HIS A 164 -1.21 -5.08 -8.55
C HIS A 164 -0.77 -5.34 -10.00
N CYS A 165 0.55 -5.29 -10.23
CA CYS A 165 1.14 -5.52 -11.55
C CYS A 165 0.82 -6.94 -12.07
N LEU A 166 0.97 -7.98 -11.24
CA LEU A 166 0.65 -9.35 -11.62
C LEU A 166 -0.83 -9.52 -11.96
N TYR A 167 -1.73 -8.83 -11.27
CA TYR A 167 -3.14 -8.87 -11.58
C TYR A 167 -3.40 -8.34 -12.99
N GLU A 168 -2.83 -7.19 -13.36
CA GLU A 168 -2.98 -6.60 -14.69
C GLU A 168 -2.27 -7.41 -15.80
N LEU A 169 -1.07 -7.91 -15.56
CA LEU A 169 -0.32 -8.73 -16.53
C LEU A 169 -1.04 -10.06 -16.89
N ASN A 170 -1.91 -10.54 -15.99
CA ASN A 170 -2.63 -11.81 -16.19
C ASN A 170 -4.06 -11.63 -16.72
N MET A 171 -4.43 -10.44 -17.19
CA MET A 171 -5.72 -10.24 -17.87
C MET A 171 -5.81 -11.04 -19.18
N GLY A 172 -7.03 -11.49 -19.52
CA GLY A 172 -7.28 -12.23 -20.76
C GLY A 172 -6.99 -11.39 -22.00
N ASP A 173 -6.36 -11.97 -23.02
CA ASP A 173 -6.05 -11.27 -24.27
C ASP A 173 -7.31 -10.77 -24.99
N GLU A 174 -8.42 -11.49 -24.85
CA GLU A 174 -9.72 -11.15 -25.42
C GLU A 174 -10.34 -9.88 -24.84
N LEU A 175 -9.84 -9.40 -23.68
CA LEU A 175 -10.33 -8.20 -23.01
C LEU A 175 -9.57 -6.94 -23.45
N ILE A 176 -8.41 -7.08 -24.11
CA ILE A 176 -7.57 -5.95 -24.52
C ILE A 176 -8.36 -4.98 -25.42
N GLY A 177 -8.35 -3.71 -25.03
CA GLY A 177 -9.06 -2.65 -25.77
C GLY A 177 -10.57 -2.62 -25.57
N SER A 178 -11.11 -3.47 -24.69
CA SER A 178 -12.50 -3.41 -24.26
C SER A 178 -12.66 -2.64 -22.95
N PRO A 179 -13.88 -2.17 -22.57
CA PRO A 179 -14.15 -1.59 -21.27
C PRO A 179 -13.95 -2.54 -20.07
N LEU A 180 -13.78 -3.85 -20.35
CA LEU A 180 -13.52 -4.88 -19.35
C LEU A 180 -12.03 -5.18 -19.19
N SER A 181 -11.17 -4.48 -19.90
CA SER A 181 -9.72 -4.55 -19.72
C SER A 181 -9.33 -3.85 -18.42
N GLY A 182 -8.54 -4.51 -17.58
CA GLY A 182 -8.14 -4.04 -16.25
C GLY A 182 -8.77 -4.81 -15.10
N GLY A 183 -8.37 -4.49 -13.88
CA GLY A 183 -8.85 -5.15 -12.66
C GLY A 183 -10.37 -4.96 -12.45
N ALA A 184 -11.05 -6.00 -12.00
CA ALA A 184 -12.51 -6.01 -11.90
C ALA A 184 -13.04 -5.00 -10.85
N THR A 185 -12.41 -4.93 -9.68
CA THR A 185 -12.75 -3.97 -8.60
C THR A 185 -11.50 -3.58 -7.82
N MET A 186 -11.53 -2.41 -7.18
CA MET A 186 -10.42 -1.99 -6.30
C MET A 186 -10.24 -2.94 -5.11
N THR A 187 -11.30 -3.58 -4.63
CA THR A 187 -11.24 -4.58 -3.56
C THR A 187 -10.42 -5.80 -3.98
N LEU A 188 -10.67 -6.34 -5.18
CA LEU A 188 -9.88 -7.47 -5.71
C LEU A 188 -8.45 -7.04 -6.02
N HIS A 189 -8.25 -5.86 -6.57
CA HIS A 189 -6.93 -5.32 -6.86
C HIS A 189 -6.06 -5.22 -5.60
N GLU A 190 -6.59 -4.63 -4.53
CA GLU A 190 -5.90 -4.51 -3.25
C GLU A 190 -5.70 -5.88 -2.56
N SER A 191 -6.60 -6.84 -2.78
CA SER A 191 -6.41 -8.20 -2.24
C SER A 191 -5.18 -8.89 -2.83
N GLN A 192 -4.85 -8.62 -4.10
CA GLN A 192 -3.64 -9.16 -4.75
C GLN A 192 -2.38 -8.50 -4.19
N SER A 193 -2.35 -7.18 -4.06
CA SER A 193 -1.21 -6.47 -3.47
C SER A 193 -0.95 -6.94 -2.03
N ARG A 194 -1.99 -7.07 -1.21
CA ARG A 194 -1.87 -7.54 0.17
C ARG A 194 -1.50 -9.02 0.30
N LEU A 195 -1.91 -9.87 -0.64
CA LEU A 195 -1.46 -11.25 -0.69
C LEU A 195 0.07 -11.32 -0.79
N PHE A 196 0.65 -10.58 -1.74
CA PHE A 196 2.10 -10.61 -1.97
C PHE A 196 2.86 -9.87 -0.86
N GLU A 197 2.44 -8.68 -0.46
CA GLU A 197 3.11 -7.91 0.57
C GLU A 197 3.04 -8.61 1.93
N ASN A 198 1.83 -8.89 2.43
CA ASN A 198 1.63 -9.31 3.81
C ASN A 198 1.75 -10.82 3.99
N MET A 199 1.11 -11.62 3.13
CA MET A 199 1.05 -13.06 3.36
C MET A 199 2.28 -13.80 2.82
N ILE A 200 2.86 -13.33 1.71
CA ILE A 200 4.01 -13.98 1.08
C ILE A 200 5.31 -13.32 1.55
N CYS A 201 5.51 -12.03 1.31
CA CYS A 201 6.80 -11.39 1.53
C CYS A 201 7.13 -11.10 3.01
N ARG A 202 6.17 -11.25 3.92
CA ARG A 202 6.42 -11.23 5.39
C ARG A 202 6.57 -12.63 5.98
N SER A 203 6.40 -13.69 5.18
CA SER A 203 6.54 -15.08 5.66
C SER A 203 7.98 -15.45 6.02
N ARG A 204 8.14 -16.47 6.87
CA ARG A 204 9.47 -17.02 7.19
C ARG A 204 10.18 -17.55 5.95
N GLU A 205 9.44 -18.18 5.07
CA GLU A 205 9.94 -18.78 3.83
C GLU A 205 10.52 -17.72 2.90
N PHE A 206 9.83 -16.59 2.73
CA PHE A 206 10.36 -15.49 1.93
C PHE A 206 11.56 -14.81 2.61
N ILE A 207 11.52 -14.58 3.92
CA ILE A 207 12.65 -14.00 4.65
C ILE A 207 13.88 -14.89 4.56
N ALA A 208 13.73 -16.22 4.57
CA ALA A 208 14.84 -17.16 4.35
C ALA A 208 15.46 -17.04 2.95
N LEU A 209 14.67 -16.74 1.92
CA LEU A 209 15.14 -16.42 0.56
C LEU A 209 15.79 -15.03 0.47
N LEU A 210 15.20 -14.05 1.15
CA LEU A 210 15.65 -12.66 1.16
C LEU A 210 16.98 -12.48 1.89
N TYR A 211 17.15 -13.16 3.03
CA TYR A 211 18.29 -12.96 3.93
C TYR A 211 19.66 -13.12 3.25
N PRO A 212 19.95 -14.22 2.53
CA PRO A 212 21.23 -14.36 1.82
C PRO A 212 21.41 -13.28 0.75
N LYS A 213 20.32 -12.83 0.10
CA LYS A 213 20.37 -11.77 -0.90
C LYS A 213 20.68 -10.41 -0.29
N MET A 214 20.09 -10.09 0.85
CA MET A 214 20.44 -8.88 1.59
C MET A 214 21.92 -8.89 2.04
N LYS A 215 22.44 -10.02 2.48
CA LYS A 215 23.87 -10.14 2.83
C LYS A 215 24.80 -9.95 1.62
N GLU A 216 24.39 -10.41 0.45
CA GLU A 216 25.12 -10.20 -0.81
C GLU A 216 25.14 -8.71 -1.21
N ILE A 217 23.98 -8.05 -1.12
CA ILE A 217 23.81 -6.67 -1.57
C ILE A 217 24.37 -5.68 -0.55
N PHE A 218 24.17 -5.94 0.74
CA PHE A 218 24.44 -5.03 1.86
C PHE A 218 25.33 -5.69 2.93
N PRO A 219 26.56 -6.13 2.58
CA PRO A 219 27.42 -6.89 3.50
C PRO A 219 27.75 -6.14 4.79
N GLU A 220 27.91 -4.81 4.74
CA GLU A 220 28.22 -3.98 5.90
C GLU A 220 27.00 -3.83 6.80
N GLN A 221 25.83 -3.50 6.21
CA GLN A 221 24.59 -3.27 6.95
C GLN A 221 24.04 -4.57 7.55
N MET A 222 24.33 -5.71 6.94
CA MET A 222 23.92 -7.02 7.43
C MET A 222 24.92 -7.68 8.40
N GLN A 223 26.00 -6.97 8.77
CA GLN A 223 26.94 -7.49 9.76
C GLN A 223 26.25 -7.68 11.12
N GLY A 224 26.37 -8.88 11.68
CA GLY A 224 25.78 -9.25 12.97
C GLY A 224 24.26 -9.50 12.92
N VAL A 225 23.63 -9.38 11.77
CA VAL A 225 22.20 -9.68 11.59
C VAL A 225 22.00 -11.16 11.30
N SER A 226 21.10 -11.82 12.03
CA SER A 226 20.64 -13.18 11.73
C SER A 226 19.33 -13.16 10.95
N GLU A 227 18.98 -14.28 10.31
CA GLU A 227 17.69 -14.45 9.64
C GLU A 227 16.51 -14.24 10.57
N GLU A 228 16.57 -14.77 11.80
CA GLU A 228 15.52 -14.58 12.81
C GLU A 228 15.39 -13.11 13.25
N MET A 229 16.50 -12.37 13.37
CA MET A 229 16.45 -10.93 13.65
C MET A 229 15.75 -10.18 12.50
N LEU A 230 16.08 -10.49 11.26
CA LEU A 230 15.46 -9.88 10.08
C LEU A 230 13.96 -10.19 10.04
N TYR A 231 13.58 -11.46 10.25
CA TYR A 231 12.17 -11.87 10.28
C TYR A 231 11.38 -11.13 11.36
N ARG A 232 11.92 -11.05 12.57
CA ARG A 232 11.25 -10.36 13.69
C ARG A 232 11.14 -8.86 13.45
N ALA A 233 12.16 -8.24 12.91
CA ALA A 233 12.17 -6.82 12.58
C ALA A 233 11.14 -6.50 11.47
N ALA A 234 11.10 -7.31 10.40
CA ALA A 234 10.13 -7.17 9.31
C ALA A 234 8.66 -7.35 9.73
N ASN A 235 8.42 -8.07 10.84
CA ASN A 235 7.10 -8.34 11.40
C ASN A 235 6.87 -7.64 12.76
N LYS A 236 7.62 -6.58 13.05
CA LYS A 236 7.36 -5.73 14.23
C LYS A 236 5.97 -5.13 14.10
N SER A 237 5.21 -5.17 15.18
CA SER A 237 3.88 -4.59 15.25
C SER A 237 3.81 -3.50 16.31
N MET A 238 3.50 -2.28 15.89
CA MET A 238 3.36 -1.13 16.78
C MET A 238 2.46 -0.07 16.15
N PRO A 239 1.51 0.53 16.90
CA PRO A 239 0.69 1.63 16.39
C PRO A 239 1.55 2.77 15.86
N SER A 240 1.21 3.27 14.69
CA SER A 240 1.87 4.40 14.04
C SER A 240 0.85 5.40 13.52
N LEU A 241 1.29 6.59 13.12
CA LEU A 241 0.42 7.62 12.54
C LEU A 241 0.31 7.55 11.02
N ILE A 242 1.17 6.76 10.37
CA ILE A 242 1.26 6.70 8.90
C ILE A 242 0.64 5.39 8.41
N ARG A 243 -0.49 5.49 7.72
CA ARG A 243 -1.23 4.32 7.21
C ARG A 243 -0.40 3.44 6.28
N THR A 244 0.34 4.04 5.37
CA THR A 244 1.14 3.30 4.37
C THR A 244 2.31 2.53 4.97
N GLU A 245 2.76 2.93 6.17
CA GLU A 245 3.84 2.28 6.91
C GLU A 245 3.29 1.39 8.06
N ALA A 246 1.97 1.27 8.19
CA ALA A 246 1.37 0.49 9.26
C ALA A 246 1.61 -1.01 9.04
N ASP A 247 1.94 -1.71 10.11
CA ASP A 247 2.09 -3.17 10.12
C ASP A 247 0.76 -3.90 9.87
N GLU A 248 0.84 -5.19 9.57
CA GLU A 248 -0.33 -6.01 9.24
C GLU A 248 -1.41 -6.01 10.32
N LEU A 249 -1.01 -5.99 11.60
CA LEU A 249 -1.95 -6.03 12.73
C LEU A 249 -2.68 -4.70 12.92
N THR A 250 -1.98 -3.56 12.75
CA THR A 250 -2.53 -2.22 13.02
C THR A 250 -3.14 -1.54 11.80
N TYR A 251 -2.77 -1.95 10.58
CA TYR A 251 -3.32 -1.40 9.34
C TYR A 251 -4.86 -1.36 9.27
N PRO A 252 -5.61 -2.41 9.68
CA PRO A 252 -7.07 -2.38 9.66
C PRO A 252 -7.67 -1.26 10.52
N LEU A 253 -6.99 -0.83 11.59
CA LEU A 253 -7.45 0.31 12.40
C LEU A 253 -7.42 1.63 11.63
N HIS A 254 -6.40 1.85 10.80
CA HIS A 254 -6.34 3.03 9.93
C HIS A 254 -7.52 3.08 8.95
N ILE A 255 -7.89 1.90 8.40
CA ILE A 255 -9.05 1.81 7.51
C ILE A 255 -10.35 2.10 8.27
N MET A 256 -10.51 1.54 9.47
CA MET A 256 -11.71 1.78 10.30
C MET A 256 -11.84 3.25 10.72
N VAL A 257 -10.75 3.90 11.11
CA VAL A 257 -10.74 5.33 11.45
C VAL A 257 -11.19 6.17 10.26
N ARG A 258 -10.65 5.89 9.06
CA ARG A 258 -11.08 6.58 7.83
C ARG A 258 -12.54 6.32 7.52
N TYR A 259 -13.00 5.07 7.60
CA TYR A 259 -14.39 4.71 7.37
C TYR A 259 -15.35 5.47 8.31
N GLU A 260 -15.03 5.53 9.60
CA GLU A 260 -15.85 6.25 10.60
C GLU A 260 -15.89 7.76 10.37
N ILE A 261 -14.83 8.36 9.80
CA ILE A 261 -14.73 9.80 9.54
C ILE A 261 -15.36 10.18 8.19
N GLU A 262 -15.18 9.35 7.18
CA GLU A 262 -15.59 9.64 5.79
C GLU A 262 -17.08 9.33 5.55
N LYS A 263 -17.67 8.40 6.30
CA LYS A 263 -19.09 8.05 6.28
C LYS A 263 -19.95 9.18 6.87
#